data_5f4b64079ae743bdcc3949023ccc2bd6
#
_entry.id   5f4b64079ae743bdcc3949023ccc2bd6
#
_cell.length_a   1.000
_cell.length_b   1.000
_cell.length_c   1.000
_cell.angle_alpha   90.00
_cell.angle_beta   90.00
_cell.angle_gamma   90.00
#
_symmetry.space_group_name_H-M   'P 1'
#
loop_
_entity.id
_entity.type
_entity.pdbx_description
1 polymer ?
#
loop_
_entity_poly.entity_id
_entity_poly.type
_entity_poly.pdbx_seq_one_letter_code
_entity_poly.pdbx_strand_id
1 'polypeptide(L)'
;MIPRASANRFADRMGVDLHIAQQEVVLLYALEALRVGGLVDQLVFKGGTYLRLMVTGDAGRLSEDLDFTNVGLPDDPESLLRQCFARAYYGVQFAVLEPYRTARRNWACRVGYQHSWDQGEFRLEISYREAPFLAPRRWTPIPQPYFSALPFPPPEIPSLRIEESLAEKLRAIQQRATERDLYDATRYGQKGFDSDLVRLLAVGKLWNDREAFDPERILRTLSVGKREWPDLERLIGRSRRKDWNREAAEAARRFAFLTRLTTFERELIADARRHTLRAELESRLARYG
;
A
#
# COMPACT_ATOMS: atom_id res chain seq x y z
N MET A 1 -25.10 5.65 -3.14
CA MET A 1 -25.21 4.45 -4.02
C MET A 1 -24.17 4.55 -5.12
N ILE A 2 -23.48 3.45 -5.43
CA ILE A 2 -22.48 3.41 -6.52
C ILE A 2 -23.23 3.39 -7.86
N PRO A 3 -23.07 4.41 -8.74
CA PRO A 3 -23.74 4.42 -10.04
C PRO A 3 -23.10 3.40 -10.99
N ARG A 4 -23.85 2.37 -11.41
CA ARG A 4 -23.36 1.31 -12.31
C ARG A 4 -22.76 1.85 -13.61
N ALA A 5 -23.39 2.88 -14.18
CA ALA A 5 -22.89 3.52 -15.40
C ALA A 5 -21.50 4.16 -15.23
N SER A 6 -21.20 4.72 -14.04
CA SER A 6 -19.88 5.26 -13.75
C SER A 6 -18.82 4.17 -13.57
N ALA A 7 -19.18 3.07 -12.91
CA ALA A 7 -18.31 1.90 -12.77
C ALA A 7 -18.00 1.27 -14.14
N ASN A 8 -19.01 1.14 -15.04
CA ASN A 8 -18.80 0.65 -16.41
C ASN A 8 -17.81 1.55 -17.19
N ARG A 9 -18.07 2.88 -17.22
CA ARG A 9 -17.14 3.81 -17.91
C ARG A 9 -15.73 3.75 -17.36
N PHE A 10 -15.60 3.55 -16.04
CA PHE A 10 -14.29 3.41 -15.42
C PHE A 10 -13.62 2.09 -15.82
N ALA A 11 -14.36 0.97 -15.82
CA ALA A 11 -13.88 -0.34 -16.28
C ALA A 11 -13.39 -0.28 -17.73
N ASP A 12 -14.21 0.30 -18.62
CA ASP A 12 -13.88 0.46 -20.06
C ASP A 12 -12.61 1.30 -20.23
N ARG A 13 -12.51 2.44 -19.54
CA ARG A 13 -11.34 3.32 -19.58
C ARG A 13 -10.07 2.61 -19.10
N MET A 14 -10.17 1.83 -18.03
CA MET A 14 -9.04 1.09 -17.47
C MET A 14 -8.74 -0.19 -18.26
N GLY A 15 -9.67 -0.70 -19.07
CA GLY A 15 -9.55 -1.96 -19.79
C GLY A 15 -9.53 -3.17 -18.85
N VAL A 16 -10.28 -3.12 -17.76
CA VAL A 16 -10.42 -4.16 -16.73
C VAL A 16 -11.86 -4.65 -16.63
N ASP A 17 -12.07 -5.76 -15.92
CA ASP A 17 -13.41 -6.25 -15.66
C ASP A 17 -14.16 -5.30 -14.72
N LEU A 18 -15.49 -5.22 -14.91
CA LEU A 18 -16.37 -4.35 -14.13
C LEU A 18 -16.21 -4.57 -12.62
N HIS A 19 -16.10 -5.84 -12.20
CA HIS A 19 -15.95 -6.18 -10.79
C HIS A 19 -14.68 -5.54 -10.18
N ILE A 20 -13.56 -5.57 -10.89
CA ILE A 20 -12.29 -4.97 -10.44
C ILE A 20 -12.40 -3.44 -10.34
N ALA A 21 -13.01 -2.80 -11.36
CA ALA A 21 -13.22 -1.35 -11.35
C ALA A 21 -14.16 -0.91 -10.23
N GLN A 22 -15.25 -1.64 -10.03
CA GLN A 22 -16.20 -1.41 -8.95
C GLN A 22 -15.55 -1.56 -7.58
N GLN A 23 -14.71 -2.57 -7.39
CA GLN A 23 -14.04 -2.80 -6.12
C GLN A 23 -13.19 -1.60 -5.70
N GLU A 24 -12.45 -0.95 -6.62
CA GLU A 24 -11.75 0.31 -6.31
C GLU A 24 -12.70 1.39 -5.77
N VAL A 25 -13.89 1.52 -6.38
CA VAL A 25 -14.91 2.48 -5.90
C VAL A 25 -15.41 2.09 -4.50
N VAL A 26 -15.68 0.81 -4.26
CA VAL A 26 -16.11 0.29 -2.93
C VAL A 26 -15.06 0.57 -1.87
N LEU A 27 -13.75 0.39 -2.18
CA LEU A 27 -12.68 0.70 -1.24
C LEU A 27 -12.68 2.18 -0.82
N LEU A 28 -13.05 3.09 -1.73
CA LEU A 28 -13.17 4.51 -1.39
C LEU A 28 -14.37 4.78 -0.45
N TYR A 29 -15.50 4.08 -0.63
CA TYR A 29 -16.62 4.12 0.32
C TYR A 29 -16.23 3.56 1.69
N ALA A 30 -15.42 2.51 1.74
CA ALA A 30 -14.92 1.97 3.00
C ALA A 30 -13.96 2.95 3.71
N LEU A 31 -13.09 3.64 2.97
CA LEU A 31 -12.24 4.72 3.52
C LEU A 31 -13.09 5.86 4.09
N GLU A 32 -14.15 6.25 3.40
CA GLU A 32 -15.10 7.25 3.90
C GLU A 32 -15.85 6.75 5.15
N ALA A 33 -16.23 5.48 5.19
CA ALA A 33 -16.87 4.88 6.36
C ALA A 33 -15.92 4.91 7.58
N LEU A 34 -14.64 4.56 7.40
CA LEU A 34 -13.62 4.64 8.46
C LEU A 34 -13.42 6.09 8.94
N ARG A 35 -13.44 7.06 8.02
CA ARG A 35 -13.33 8.49 8.35
C ARG A 35 -14.53 8.97 9.17
N VAL A 36 -15.73 8.68 8.72
CA VAL A 36 -16.97 9.09 9.41
C VAL A 36 -17.13 8.34 10.74
N GLY A 37 -16.63 7.11 10.82
CA GLY A 37 -16.60 6.30 12.05
C GLY A 37 -15.51 6.73 13.04
N GLY A 38 -14.66 7.72 12.69
CA GLY A 38 -13.62 8.24 13.58
C GLY A 38 -12.40 7.34 13.76
N LEU A 39 -12.24 6.31 12.91
CA LEU A 39 -11.13 5.36 13.02
C LEU A 39 -9.91 5.76 12.17
N VAL A 40 -10.08 6.60 11.17
CA VAL A 40 -9.03 6.94 10.20
C VAL A 40 -7.83 7.60 10.85
N ASP A 41 -8.00 8.38 11.91
CA ASP A 41 -6.92 9.09 12.61
C ASP A 41 -6.06 8.17 13.51
N GLN A 42 -6.54 6.95 13.74
CA GLN A 42 -5.82 5.90 14.48
C GLN A 42 -5.08 4.93 13.55
N LEU A 43 -5.14 5.19 12.24
CA LEU A 43 -4.61 4.35 11.18
C LEU A 43 -3.75 5.16 10.21
N VAL A 44 -2.69 4.55 9.69
CA VAL A 44 -1.88 5.14 8.62
C VAL A 44 -2.01 4.27 7.38
N PHE A 45 -2.59 4.85 6.33
CA PHE A 45 -2.89 4.17 5.08
C PHE A 45 -1.62 3.84 4.29
N LYS A 46 -1.57 2.64 3.73
CA LYS A 46 -0.43 2.13 2.97
C LYS A 46 -0.85 1.11 1.92
N GLY A 47 0.09 0.35 1.38
CA GLY A 47 -0.20 -0.77 0.48
C GLY A 47 -0.49 -0.37 -0.96
N GLY A 48 -1.08 -1.31 -1.71
CA GLY A 48 -1.35 -1.14 -3.14
C GLY A 48 -2.41 -0.08 -3.42
N THR A 49 -3.46 -0.04 -2.61
CA THR A 49 -4.56 0.92 -2.75
C THR A 49 -4.10 2.35 -2.42
N TYR A 50 -3.25 2.54 -1.39
CA TYR A 50 -2.59 3.82 -1.14
C TYR A 50 -1.76 4.25 -2.37
N LEU A 51 -0.91 3.36 -2.89
CA LEU A 51 -0.09 3.68 -4.07
C LEU A 51 -0.97 4.10 -5.25
N ARG A 52 -2.05 3.36 -5.51
CA ARG A 52 -3.00 3.65 -6.59
C ARG A 52 -3.71 4.99 -6.40
N LEU A 53 -4.31 5.21 -5.25
CA LEU A 53 -5.14 6.38 -5.00
C LEU A 53 -4.33 7.64 -4.74
N MET A 54 -3.20 7.56 -4.03
CA MET A 54 -2.50 8.74 -3.51
C MET A 54 -1.22 9.09 -4.28
N VAL A 55 -0.61 8.13 -5.00
CA VAL A 55 0.72 8.31 -5.60
C VAL A 55 0.73 8.21 -7.11
N THR A 56 0.13 7.16 -7.68
CA THR A 56 0.28 6.85 -9.10
C THR A 56 -0.93 7.22 -9.95
N GLY A 57 -2.12 7.29 -9.35
CA GLY A 57 -3.34 7.52 -10.10
C GLY A 57 -3.48 6.49 -11.24
N ASP A 58 -3.90 6.92 -12.40
CA ASP A 58 -4.12 6.05 -13.56
C ASP A 58 -2.87 5.28 -14.03
N ALA A 59 -1.67 5.70 -13.66
CA ALA A 59 -0.43 4.97 -13.99
C ALA A 59 -0.23 3.70 -13.15
N GLY A 60 -0.94 3.58 -12.01
CA GLY A 60 -0.88 2.41 -11.12
C GLY A 60 -1.82 1.28 -11.55
N ARG A 61 -1.59 0.09 -10.97
CA ARG A 61 -2.55 -1.01 -11.04
C ARG A 61 -3.74 -0.73 -10.12
N LEU A 62 -4.88 -1.33 -10.41
CA LEU A 62 -5.98 -1.41 -9.46
C LEU A 62 -5.58 -2.27 -8.25
N SER A 63 -6.26 -2.10 -7.15
CA SER A 63 -6.01 -2.83 -5.90
C SER A 63 -7.33 -3.27 -5.28
N GLU A 64 -7.27 -4.33 -4.48
CA GLU A 64 -8.46 -5.02 -3.96
C GLU A 64 -8.51 -5.02 -2.44
N ASP A 65 -7.46 -4.49 -1.76
CA ASP A 65 -7.27 -4.59 -0.33
C ASP A 65 -7.11 -3.20 0.30
N LEU A 66 -7.42 -3.06 1.58
CA LEU A 66 -7.06 -1.90 2.40
C LEU A 66 -6.00 -2.30 3.42
N ASP A 67 -4.85 -1.68 3.33
CA ASP A 67 -3.73 -1.92 4.23
C ASP A 67 -3.45 -0.68 5.10
N PHE A 68 -3.27 -0.90 6.40
CA PHE A 68 -2.95 0.16 7.35
C PHE A 68 -1.81 -0.24 8.29
N THR A 69 -1.16 0.75 8.88
CA THR A 69 -0.36 0.62 10.09
C THR A 69 -1.15 1.20 11.26
N ASN A 70 -1.22 0.48 12.37
CA ASN A 70 -1.85 0.97 13.60
C ASN A 70 -1.00 2.07 14.25
N VAL A 71 -1.65 3.14 14.71
CA VAL A 71 -1.04 4.20 15.51
C VAL A 71 -1.86 4.57 16.76
N GLY A 72 -3.06 3.99 16.93
CA GLY A 72 -3.92 4.33 18.07
C GLY A 72 -5.02 3.33 18.39
N LEU A 73 -5.29 2.33 17.53
CA LEU A 73 -6.30 1.31 17.80
C LEU A 73 -5.81 0.32 18.88
N PRO A 74 -6.74 -0.27 19.65
CA PRO A 74 -6.41 -1.36 20.58
C PRO A 74 -5.89 -2.59 19.80
N ASP A 75 -5.28 -3.52 20.53
CA ASP A 75 -4.77 -4.77 19.95
C ASP A 75 -5.85 -5.56 19.20
N ASP A 76 -7.09 -5.54 19.67
CA ASP A 76 -8.23 -6.09 18.97
C ASP A 76 -9.20 -4.99 18.54
N PRO A 77 -9.17 -4.58 17.26
CA PRO A 77 -10.02 -3.54 16.73
C PRO A 77 -11.40 -4.04 16.25
N GLU A 78 -11.72 -5.33 16.41
CA GLU A 78 -12.92 -5.93 15.80
C GLU A 78 -14.21 -5.19 16.20
N SER A 79 -14.41 -4.94 17.50
CA SER A 79 -15.61 -4.28 17.98
C SER A 79 -15.77 -2.86 17.41
N LEU A 80 -14.68 -2.10 17.31
CA LEU A 80 -14.68 -0.76 16.74
C LEU A 80 -15.00 -0.77 15.24
N LEU A 81 -14.42 -1.73 14.50
CA LEU A 81 -14.70 -1.89 13.07
C LEU A 81 -16.15 -2.34 12.84
N ARG A 82 -16.68 -3.27 13.64
CA ARG A 82 -18.11 -3.67 13.56
C ARG A 82 -19.03 -2.50 13.86
N GLN A 83 -18.72 -1.70 14.85
CA GLN A 83 -19.49 -0.49 15.17
C GLN A 83 -19.40 0.53 14.03
N CYS A 84 -18.22 0.76 13.47
CA CYS A 84 -18.00 1.63 12.32
C CYS A 84 -18.86 1.19 11.12
N PHE A 85 -18.90 -0.10 10.81
CA PHE A 85 -19.61 -0.65 9.66
C PHE A 85 -21.08 -1.04 9.94
N ALA A 86 -21.62 -0.77 11.15
CA ALA A 86 -22.97 -1.14 11.53
C ALA A 86 -24.08 -0.42 10.72
N ARG A 87 -23.75 0.71 10.11
CA ARG A 87 -24.70 1.48 9.28
C ARG A 87 -24.31 1.48 7.81
N ALA A 88 -25.29 1.67 6.94
CA ALA A 88 -25.02 1.87 5.52
C ALA A 88 -24.42 3.26 5.25
N TYR A 89 -23.43 3.32 4.38
CA TYR A 89 -22.80 4.55 3.91
C TYR A 89 -23.19 4.82 2.46
N TYR A 90 -24.07 5.82 2.26
CA TYR A 90 -24.53 6.21 0.92
C TYR A 90 -25.07 5.04 0.09
N GLY A 91 -25.76 4.10 0.76
CA GLY A 91 -26.35 2.92 0.12
C GLY A 91 -25.38 1.75 -0.12
N VAL A 92 -24.22 1.79 0.49
CA VAL A 92 -23.30 0.64 0.60
C VAL A 92 -23.28 0.16 2.04
N GLN A 93 -23.53 -1.13 2.25
CA GLN A 93 -23.48 -1.80 3.54
C GLN A 93 -22.19 -2.61 3.66
N PHE A 94 -21.56 -2.56 4.83
CA PHE A 94 -20.34 -3.31 5.12
C PHE A 94 -20.56 -4.26 6.30
N ALA A 95 -19.82 -5.38 6.31
CA ALA A 95 -19.79 -6.31 7.44
C ALA A 95 -18.39 -6.86 7.65
N VAL A 96 -17.93 -6.91 8.90
CA VAL A 96 -16.67 -7.56 9.27
C VAL A 96 -16.88 -9.07 9.30
N LEU A 97 -16.13 -9.79 8.48
CA LEU A 97 -16.17 -11.24 8.34
C LEU A 97 -14.79 -11.83 8.69
N GLU A 98 -14.78 -13.01 9.27
CA GLU A 98 -13.58 -13.84 9.47
C GLU A 98 -12.35 -13.07 9.99
N PRO A 99 -12.42 -12.42 11.17
CA PRO A 99 -11.24 -11.76 11.73
C PRO A 99 -10.18 -12.78 12.14
N TYR A 100 -8.92 -12.47 11.88
CA TYR A 100 -7.79 -13.32 12.25
C TYR A 100 -6.52 -12.54 12.53
N ARG A 101 -5.58 -13.16 13.23
CA ARG A 101 -4.24 -12.60 13.46
C ARG A 101 -3.20 -13.39 12.70
N THR A 102 -2.24 -12.69 12.12
CA THR A 102 -1.10 -13.31 11.46
C THR A 102 0.08 -13.44 12.43
N ALA A 103 0.98 -14.39 12.15
CA ALA A 103 2.23 -14.56 12.90
C ALA A 103 3.12 -13.29 12.91
N ARG A 104 2.93 -12.37 11.97
CA ARG A 104 3.66 -11.10 11.86
C ARG A 104 3.01 -9.94 12.62
N ARG A 105 2.17 -10.21 13.61
CA ARG A 105 1.47 -9.20 14.41
C ARG A 105 0.56 -8.30 13.56
N ASN A 106 -0.07 -8.81 12.54
CA ASN A 106 -1.12 -8.11 11.81
C ASN A 106 -2.48 -8.64 12.26
N TRP A 107 -3.43 -7.74 12.43
CA TRP A 107 -4.84 -8.09 12.50
C TRP A 107 -5.44 -7.93 11.10
N ALA A 108 -6.26 -8.86 10.68
CA ALA A 108 -6.89 -8.80 9.37
C ALA A 108 -8.29 -9.40 9.41
N CYS A 109 -9.15 -8.95 8.49
CA CYS A 109 -10.46 -9.53 8.26
C CYS A 109 -10.82 -9.46 6.78
N ARG A 110 -11.85 -10.20 6.39
CA ARG A 110 -12.62 -9.88 5.20
C ARG A 110 -13.68 -8.86 5.58
N VAL A 111 -13.92 -7.91 4.70
CA VAL A 111 -15.04 -6.98 4.80
C VAL A 111 -15.98 -7.28 3.65
N GLY A 112 -17.13 -7.86 3.97
CA GLY A 112 -18.22 -8.02 3.01
C GLY A 112 -18.82 -6.66 2.70
N TYR A 113 -19.22 -6.46 1.45
CA TYR A 113 -19.98 -5.29 1.04
C TYR A 113 -21.19 -5.68 0.19
N GLN A 114 -22.24 -4.88 0.30
CA GLN A 114 -23.46 -5.01 -0.51
C GLN A 114 -23.99 -3.63 -0.90
N HIS A 115 -24.37 -3.48 -2.15
CA HIS A 115 -25.09 -2.31 -2.65
C HIS A 115 -26.16 -2.72 -3.68
N SER A 116 -26.85 -1.75 -4.29
CA SER A 116 -28.08 -1.98 -5.07
C SER A 116 -27.97 -2.96 -6.24
N TRP A 117 -26.78 -3.25 -6.77
CA TRP A 117 -26.63 -4.07 -7.98
C TRP A 117 -25.48 -5.08 -7.91
N ASP A 118 -24.69 -5.11 -6.81
CA ASP A 118 -23.63 -6.11 -6.61
C ASP A 118 -23.27 -6.25 -5.13
N GLN A 119 -22.55 -7.33 -4.82
CA GLN A 119 -21.97 -7.65 -3.52
C GLN A 119 -20.61 -8.30 -3.71
N GLY A 120 -19.79 -8.29 -2.68
CA GLY A 120 -18.48 -8.91 -2.71
C GLY A 120 -17.74 -8.74 -1.39
N GLU A 121 -16.44 -8.95 -1.44
CA GLU A 121 -15.57 -8.87 -0.27
C GLU A 121 -14.24 -8.22 -0.65
N PHE A 122 -13.61 -7.56 0.32
CA PHE A 122 -12.22 -7.15 0.25
C PHE A 122 -11.50 -7.48 1.55
N ARG A 123 -10.18 -7.54 1.52
CA ARG A 123 -9.37 -7.72 2.71
C ARG A 123 -9.03 -6.38 3.34
N LEU A 124 -9.19 -6.28 4.65
CA LEU A 124 -8.67 -5.17 5.46
C LEU A 124 -7.58 -5.71 6.38
N GLU A 125 -6.39 -5.13 6.32
CA GLU A 125 -5.26 -5.51 7.15
C GLU A 125 -4.73 -4.32 7.94
N ILE A 126 -4.50 -4.52 9.23
CA ILE A 126 -3.91 -3.53 10.15
C ILE A 126 -2.63 -4.13 10.72
N SER A 127 -1.51 -3.53 10.40
CA SER A 127 -0.20 -3.94 10.90
C SER A 127 0.10 -3.32 12.26
N TYR A 128 0.44 -4.18 13.22
CA TYR A 128 0.93 -3.81 14.56
C TYR A 128 2.45 -4.06 14.68
N ARG A 129 3.13 -4.28 13.55
CA ARG A 129 4.54 -4.66 13.55
C ARG A 129 5.44 -3.54 14.05
N GLU A 130 5.22 -2.35 13.54
CA GLU A 130 6.01 -1.16 13.84
C GLU A 130 5.18 0.10 13.56
N ALA A 131 5.44 1.15 14.32
CA ALA A 131 4.95 2.49 13.97
C ALA A 131 5.66 3.00 12.71
N PRO A 132 5.07 3.94 11.96
CA PRO A 132 5.77 4.63 10.89
C PRO A 132 7.08 5.28 11.41
N PHE A 133 8.14 5.21 10.62
CA PHE A 133 9.40 5.86 10.95
C PHE A 133 9.36 7.38 10.71
N LEU A 134 8.52 7.80 9.79
CA LEU A 134 8.29 9.21 9.47
C LEU A 134 6.89 9.63 9.88
N ALA A 135 6.72 10.89 10.27
CA ALA A 135 5.41 11.45 10.55
C ALA A 135 4.47 11.25 9.35
N PRO A 136 3.30 10.62 9.52
CA PRO A 136 2.33 10.45 8.46
C PRO A 136 1.88 11.79 7.89
N ARG A 137 1.54 11.82 6.61
CA ARG A 137 0.92 12.99 5.97
C ARG A 137 -0.52 12.69 5.61
N ARG A 138 -1.38 13.71 5.70
CA ARG A 138 -2.72 13.61 5.12
C ARG A 138 -2.63 13.79 3.62
N TRP A 139 -3.19 12.86 2.89
CA TRP A 139 -3.24 12.85 1.43
C TRP A 139 -4.68 12.85 0.95
N THR A 140 -4.94 13.67 -0.06
CA THR A 140 -6.18 13.61 -0.84
C THR A 140 -5.97 12.68 -2.03
N PRO A 141 -6.90 11.78 -2.33
CA PRO A 141 -6.80 10.92 -3.50
C PRO A 141 -6.64 11.71 -4.80
N ILE A 142 -5.76 11.22 -5.69
CA ILE A 142 -5.57 11.78 -7.02
C ILE A 142 -6.90 11.67 -7.79
N PRO A 143 -7.38 12.74 -8.43
CA PRO A 143 -8.65 12.75 -9.14
C PRO A 143 -8.83 11.56 -10.08
N GLN A 144 -9.94 10.86 -9.95
CA GLN A 144 -10.35 9.74 -10.79
C GLN A 144 -11.66 10.10 -11.51
N PRO A 145 -11.91 9.53 -12.72
CA PRO A 145 -13.10 9.86 -13.49
C PRO A 145 -14.43 9.63 -12.76
N TYR A 146 -14.46 8.65 -11.85
CA TYR A 146 -15.66 8.32 -11.09
C TYR A 146 -15.88 9.22 -9.87
N PHE A 147 -14.92 10.10 -9.50
CA PHE A 147 -15.09 10.98 -8.33
C PHE A 147 -16.26 11.92 -8.46
N SER A 148 -16.59 12.40 -9.67
CA SER A 148 -17.75 13.25 -9.91
C SER A 148 -19.10 12.57 -9.63
N ALA A 149 -19.10 11.24 -9.54
CA ALA A 149 -20.30 10.44 -9.25
C ALA A 149 -20.37 9.98 -7.79
N LEU A 150 -19.39 10.33 -6.96
CA LEU A 150 -19.42 10.02 -5.53
C LEU A 150 -20.38 10.95 -4.81
N PRO A 151 -21.13 10.47 -3.81
CA PRO A 151 -22.02 11.29 -2.98
C PRO A 151 -21.29 12.02 -1.84
N PHE A 152 -19.96 11.94 -1.79
CA PHE A 152 -19.07 12.55 -0.81
C PHE A 152 -17.77 12.99 -1.48
N PRO A 153 -17.08 14.01 -0.96
CA PRO A 153 -15.73 14.32 -1.42
C PRO A 153 -14.74 13.20 -1.05
N PRO A 154 -13.79 12.86 -1.93
CA PRO A 154 -12.77 11.87 -1.60
C PRO A 154 -12.08 12.21 -0.28
N PRO A 155 -12.00 11.28 0.68
CA PRO A 155 -11.54 11.58 2.03
C PRO A 155 -10.02 11.82 2.08
N GLU A 156 -9.61 12.81 2.87
CA GLU A 156 -8.21 12.94 3.27
C GLU A 156 -7.87 11.89 4.31
N ILE A 157 -6.81 11.11 4.06
CA ILE A 157 -6.41 9.98 4.89
C ILE A 157 -4.96 10.16 5.36
N PRO A 158 -4.68 10.00 6.69
CA PRO A 158 -3.31 9.88 7.16
C PRO A 158 -2.62 8.69 6.49
N SER A 159 -1.52 8.93 5.81
CA SER A 159 -0.88 7.91 4.99
C SER A 159 0.64 7.99 5.14
N LEU A 160 1.33 6.89 4.80
CA LEU A 160 2.79 6.88 4.75
C LEU A 160 3.32 7.92 3.78
N ARG A 161 4.50 8.43 4.06
CA ARG A 161 5.27 9.20 3.07
C ARG A 161 5.72 8.29 1.94
N ILE A 162 5.93 8.86 0.75
CA ILE A 162 6.32 8.10 -0.46
C ILE A 162 7.59 7.28 -0.19
N GLU A 163 8.58 7.88 0.45
CA GLU A 163 9.87 7.25 0.76
C GLU A 163 9.69 6.03 1.65
N GLU A 164 8.86 6.13 2.68
CA GLU A 164 8.63 5.04 3.61
C GLU A 164 7.80 3.91 2.96
N SER A 165 6.79 4.28 2.18
CA SER A 165 6.00 3.29 1.44
C SER A 165 6.84 2.56 0.40
N LEU A 166 7.78 3.25 -0.28
CA LEU A 166 8.74 2.61 -1.18
C LEU A 166 9.70 1.68 -0.41
N ALA A 167 10.20 2.11 0.74
CA ALA A 167 11.05 1.26 1.60
C ALA A 167 10.32 -0.02 2.03
N GLU A 168 9.02 0.04 2.34
CA GLU A 168 8.21 -1.16 2.61
C GLU A 168 8.11 -2.09 1.39
N LYS A 169 8.03 -1.55 0.18
CA LYS A 169 8.05 -2.36 -1.04
C LYS A 169 9.41 -3.01 -1.29
N LEU A 170 10.51 -2.30 -1.04
CA LEU A 170 11.86 -2.88 -1.13
C LEU A 170 12.07 -4.01 -0.11
N ARG A 171 11.59 -3.83 1.13
CA ARG A 171 11.54 -4.90 2.13
C ARG A 171 10.75 -6.12 1.63
N ALA A 172 9.54 -5.90 1.08
CA ALA A 172 8.72 -6.97 0.55
C ALA A 172 9.39 -7.70 -0.62
N ILE A 173 10.09 -6.98 -1.51
CA ILE A 173 10.86 -7.57 -2.62
C ILE A 173 11.97 -8.47 -2.09
N GLN A 174 12.70 -8.06 -1.05
CA GLN A 174 13.72 -8.91 -0.44
C GLN A 174 13.11 -10.17 0.21
N GLN A 175 11.94 -10.04 0.85
CA GLN A 175 11.34 -11.10 1.65
C GLN A 175 10.52 -12.11 0.83
N ARG A 176 9.74 -11.66 -0.15
CA ARG A 176 8.75 -12.51 -0.86
C ARG A 176 8.69 -12.34 -2.37
N ALA A 177 9.05 -11.15 -2.88
CA ALA A 177 9.19 -10.86 -4.31
C ALA A 177 7.96 -11.20 -5.18
N THR A 178 6.75 -10.78 -4.76
CA THR A 178 5.54 -11.00 -5.58
C THR A 178 5.54 -10.07 -6.81
N GLU A 179 4.80 -10.45 -7.86
CA GLU A 179 4.65 -9.64 -9.07
C GLU A 179 4.11 -8.24 -8.75
N ARG A 180 3.14 -8.15 -7.82
CA ARG A 180 2.55 -6.88 -7.37
C ARG A 180 3.61 -5.97 -6.72
N ASP A 181 4.52 -6.52 -5.91
CA ASP A 181 5.58 -5.74 -5.26
C ASP A 181 6.58 -5.20 -6.29
N LEU A 182 6.94 -6.01 -7.28
CA LEU A 182 7.84 -5.60 -8.37
C LEU A 182 7.21 -4.52 -9.24
N TYR A 183 5.96 -4.69 -9.63
CA TYR A 183 5.22 -3.68 -10.39
C TYR A 183 5.15 -2.36 -9.62
N ASP A 184 4.73 -2.41 -8.36
CA ASP A 184 4.60 -1.24 -7.52
C ASP A 184 5.94 -0.50 -7.40
N ALA A 185 7.07 -1.21 -7.19
CA ALA A 185 8.40 -0.61 -7.15
C ALA A 185 8.76 0.09 -8.48
N THR A 186 8.43 -0.51 -9.64
CA THR A 186 8.67 0.15 -10.93
C THR A 186 7.92 1.48 -11.03
N ARG A 187 6.69 1.54 -10.52
CA ARG A 187 5.88 2.77 -10.52
C ARG A 187 6.43 3.83 -9.54
N TYR A 188 6.88 3.43 -8.37
CA TYR A 188 7.59 4.33 -7.47
C TYR A 188 8.85 4.91 -8.10
N GLY A 189 9.65 4.08 -8.79
CA GLY A 189 10.86 4.52 -9.49
C GLY A 189 10.63 5.62 -10.53
N GLN A 190 9.39 5.84 -10.97
CA GLN A 190 9.00 6.92 -11.88
C GLN A 190 8.64 8.23 -11.15
N LYS A 191 8.61 8.23 -9.82
CA LYS A 191 8.30 9.40 -9.00
C LYS A 191 9.57 10.03 -8.43
N GLY A 192 9.48 11.32 -8.07
CA GLY A 192 10.54 11.97 -7.32
C GLY A 192 10.50 11.54 -5.85
N PHE A 193 11.63 11.14 -5.30
CA PHE A 193 11.83 10.80 -3.88
C PHE A 193 13.28 11.04 -3.47
N ASP A 194 13.50 11.17 -2.17
CA ASP A 194 14.87 11.22 -1.61
C ASP A 194 15.45 9.79 -1.56
N SER A 195 16.44 9.54 -2.42
CA SER A 195 17.08 8.22 -2.54
C SER A 195 17.84 7.80 -1.28
N ASP A 196 18.48 8.75 -0.58
CA ASP A 196 19.22 8.46 0.64
C ASP A 196 18.29 8.11 1.78
N LEU A 197 17.16 8.84 1.88
CA LEU A 197 16.11 8.56 2.84
C LEU A 197 15.46 7.19 2.56
N VAL A 198 15.11 6.88 1.31
CA VAL A 198 14.54 5.57 0.93
C VAL A 198 15.48 4.43 1.32
N ARG A 199 16.79 4.58 1.06
CA ARG A 199 17.79 3.57 1.42
C ARG A 199 17.87 3.39 2.93
N LEU A 200 18.00 4.48 3.70
CA LEU A 200 18.03 4.44 5.16
C LEU A 200 16.79 3.77 5.74
N LEU A 201 15.60 4.13 5.23
CA LEU A 201 14.33 3.52 5.65
C LEU A 201 14.28 2.03 5.31
N ALA A 202 14.73 1.62 4.12
CA ALA A 202 14.74 0.20 3.72
C ALA A 202 15.67 -0.64 4.61
N VAL A 203 16.87 -0.12 4.90
CA VAL A 203 17.80 -0.74 5.85
C VAL A 203 17.18 -0.82 7.24
N GLY A 204 16.58 0.26 7.75
CA GLY A 204 15.98 0.32 9.07
C GLY A 204 14.76 -0.62 9.21
N LYS A 205 13.92 -0.75 8.17
CA LYS A 205 12.76 -1.66 8.21
C LYS A 205 13.18 -3.13 8.21
N LEU A 206 14.21 -3.51 7.46
CA LEU A 206 14.78 -4.87 7.51
C LEU A 206 15.49 -5.13 8.83
N TRP A 207 16.23 -4.14 9.35
CA TRP A 207 16.84 -4.20 10.67
C TRP A 207 15.78 -4.44 11.76
N ASN A 208 14.61 -3.76 11.71
CA ASN A 208 13.49 -4.03 12.63
C ASN A 208 12.97 -5.48 12.55
N ASP A 209 12.99 -6.07 11.37
CA ASP A 209 12.61 -7.48 11.14
C ASP A 209 13.76 -8.47 11.50
N ARG A 210 14.90 -7.98 12.03
CA ARG A 210 16.13 -8.75 12.31
C ARG A 210 16.75 -9.38 11.06
N GLU A 211 16.55 -8.76 9.92
CA GLU A 211 17.11 -9.17 8.63
C GLU A 211 18.17 -8.18 8.17
N ALA A 212 19.27 -8.69 7.62
CA ALA A 212 20.28 -7.87 6.96
C ALA A 212 19.73 -7.40 5.60
N PHE A 213 19.90 -6.11 5.31
CA PHE A 213 19.57 -5.55 4.01
C PHE A 213 20.56 -6.06 2.94
N ASP A 214 20.02 -6.62 1.86
CA ASP A 214 20.77 -7.14 0.71
C ASP A 214 20.37 -6.41 -0.58
N PRO A 215 21.03 -5.30 -0.93
CA PRO A 215 20.71 -4.53 -2.11
C PRO A 215 20.91 -5.31 -3.42
N GLU A 216 21.90 -6.21 -3.47
CA GLU A 216 22.18 -7.03 -4.65
C GLU A 216 21.04 -8.01 -4.92
N ARG A 217 20.49 -8.61 -3.87
CA ARG A 217 19.31 -9.48 -3.98
C ARG A 217 18.11 -8.69 -4.51
N ILE A 218 17.86 -7.49 -3.99
CA ILE A 218 16.76 -6.63 -4.44
C ILE A 218 16.93 -6.29 -5.92
N LEU A 219 18.12 -5.82 -6.32
CA LEU A 219 18.40 -5.43 -7.71
C LEU A 219 18.32 -6.61 -8.67
N ARG A 220 18.87 -7.78 -8.31
CA ARG A 220 18.70 -9.00 -9.11
C ARG A 220 17.23 -9.36 -9.27
N THR A 221 16.46 -9.30 -8.20
CA THR A 221 15.03 -9.62 -8.20
C THR A 221 14.25 -8.66 -9.11
N LEU A 222 14.56 -7.37 -9.09
CA LEU A 222 13.96 -6.38 -9.99
C LEU A 222 14.35 -6.59 -11.45
N SER A 223 15.57 -7.03 -11.74
CA SER A 223 16.11 -7.16 -13.10
C SER A 223 15.76 -8.48 -13.81
N VAL A 224 15.29 -9.51 -13.08
CA VAL A 224 14.95 -10.80 -13.70
C VAL A 224 13.70 -10.63 -14.57
N GLY A 225 13.93 -10.61 -15.89
CA GLY A 225 12.89 -10.65 -16.91
C GLY A 225 12.25 -12.04 -17.03
N LYS A 226 11.18 -12.12 -17.83
CA LYS A 226 10.33 -13.31 -18.04
C LYS A 226 9.73 -13.88 -16.73
N ARG A 227 8.66 -13.24 -16.32
CA ARG A 227 7.71 -13.78 -15.34
C ARG A 227 6.32 -13.78 -15.97
N GLU A 228 5.58 -14.82 -15.73
CA GLU A 228 4.14 -14.79 -15.95
C GLU A 228 3.53 -13.98 -14.80
N TRP A 229 2.60 -13.09 -15.13
CA TRP A 229 2.01 -12.15 -14.19
C TRP A 229 0.47 -12.28 -14.12
N PRO A 230 -0.09 -13.51 -13.97
CA PRO A 230 -1.52 -13.72 -14.13
C PRO A 230 -2.35 -12.90 -13.13
N ASP A 231 -1.92 -12.82 -11.87
CA ASP A 231 -2.62 -12.03 -10.85
C ASP A 231 -2.52 -10.52 -11.06
N LEU A 232 -1.45 -10.06 -11.69
CA LEU A 232 -1.27 -8.66 -11.99
C LEU A 232 -2.03 -8.25 -13.25
N GLU A 233 -2.09 -9.11 -14.27
CA GLU A 233 -2.69 -8.81 -15.57
C GLU A 233 -4.15 -8.34 -15.47
N ARG A 234 -4.94 -8.93 -14.56
CA ARG A 234 -6.32 -8.52 -14.32
C ARG A 234 -6.43 -7.12 -13.70
N LEU A 235 -5.39 -6.65 -12.99
CA LEU A 235 -5.36 -5.38 -12.27
C LEU A 235 -4.80 -4.21 -13.09
N ILE A 236 -4.07 -4.46 -14.19
CA ILE A 236 -3.41 -3.41 -14.97
C ILE A 236 -4.14 -3.01 -16.27
N GLY A 237 -5.15 -3.75 -16.66
CA GLY A 237 -5.91 -3.52 -17.88
C GLY A 237 -5.17 -3.91 -19.17
N ARG A 238 -5.93 -4.28 -20.18
CA ARG A 238 -5.41 -4.84 -21.47
C ARG A 238 -4.57 -3.83 -22.26
N SER A 239 -4.93 -2.56 -22.24
CA SER A 239 -4.25 -1.50 -22.98
C SER A 239 -2.88 -1.10 -22.40
N ARG A 240 -2.56 -1.57 -21.17
CA ARG A 240 -1.35 -1.22 -20.44
C ARG A 240 -0.35 -2.36 -20.34
N ARG A 241 -0.59 -3.47 -21.04
CA ARG A 241 0.35 -4.57 -21.18
C ARG A 241 1.56 -4.08 -21.96
N LYS A 242 2.58 -3.63 -21.23
CA LYS A 242 3.85 -3.17 -21.78
C LYS A 242 4.91 -4.26 -21.67
N ASP A 243 6.05 -4.02 -22.28
CA ASP A 243 7.25 -4.85 -22.10
C ASP A 243 7.77 -4.71 -20.65
N TRP A 244 7.25 -5.58 -19.78
CA TRP A 244 7.61 -5.63 -18.36
C TRP A 244 9.09 -5.88 -18.14
N ASN A 245 9.75 -6.60 -19.05
CA ASN A 245 11.17 -6.88 -18.96
C ASN A 245 11.99 -5.60 -19.10
N ARG A 246 11.59 -4.74 -20.02
CA ARG A 246 12.22 -3.44 -20.23
C ARG A 246 11.97 -2.50 -19.03
N GLU A 247 10.73 -2.43 -18.55
CA GLU A 247 10.38 -1.59 -17.40
C GLU A 247 11.09 -2.06 -16.12
N ALA A 248 11.18 -3.37 -15.89
CA ALA A 248 11.89 -3.95 -14.75
C ALA A 248 13.40 -3.65 -14.80
N ALA A 249 14.03 -3.83 -15.96
CA ALA A 249 15.45 -3.50 -16.14
C ALA A 249 15.73 -2.01 -15.94
N GLU A 250 14.84 -1.13 -16.38
CA GLU A 250 14.93 0.30 -16.15
C GLU A 250 14.76 0.64 -14.64
N ALA A 251 13.79 0.00 -13.96
CA ALA A 251 13.61 0.16 -12.54
C ALA A 251 14.86 -0.27 -11.77
N ALA A 252 15.45 -1.43 -12.08
CA ALA A 252 16.68 -1.88 -11.43
C ALA A 252 17.81 -0.85 -11.55
N ARG A 253 17.97 -0.22 -12.72
CA ARG A 253 18.96 0.88 -12.89
C ARG A 253 18.64 2.09 -12.00
N ARG A 254 17.37 2.48 -11.89
CA ARG A 254 16.94 3.60 -11.03
C ARG A 254 17.17 3.31 -9.55
N PHE A 255 17.09 2.06 -9.13
CA PHE A 255 17.37 1.63 -7.76
C PHE A 255 18.84 1.31 -7.48
N ALA A 256 19.76 1.55 -8.41
CA ALA A 256 21.21 1.32 -8.20
C ALA A 256 21.79 2.09 -7.00
N PHE A 257 21.12 3.16 -6.54
CA PHE A 257 21.50 3.90 -5.33
C PHE A 257 21.47 3.03 -4.06
N LEU A 258 20.73 1.93 -4.05
CA LEU A 258 20.64 1.00 -2.90
C LEU A 258 22.00 0.40 -2.53
N THR A 259 22.95 0.30 -3.47
CA THR A 259 24.31 -0.22 -3.20
C THR A 259 25.24 0.81 -2.58
N ARG A 260 24.87 2.10 -2.57
CA ARG A 260 25.71 3.20 -2.07
C ARG A 260 25.55 3.39 -0.56
N LEU A 261 25.81 2.32 0.20
CA LEU A 261 25.62 2.31 1.64
C LEU A 261 26.55 3.30 2.36
N THR A 262 26.02 4.07 3.28
CA THR A 262 26.79 4.89 4.23
C THR A 262 27.46 4.01 5.29
N THR A 263 28.38 4.56 6.06
CA THR A 263 29.00 3.86 7.20
C THR A 263 27.94 3.39 8.20
N PHE A 264 27.01 4.28 8.57
CA PHE A 264 25.94 3.95 9.51
C PHE A 264 25.01 2.85 9.00
N GLU A 265 24.64 2.86 7.71
CA GLU A 265 23.81 1.81 7.13
C GLU A 265 24.51 0.45 7.15
N ARG A 266 25.84 0.41 6.92
CA ARG A 266 26.63 -0.82 7.09
C ARG A 266 26.67 -1.30 8.54
N GLU A 267 26.76 -0.39 9.49
CA GLU A 267 26.67 -0.70 10.92
C GLU A 267 25.30 -1.28 11.28
N LEU A 268 24.19 -0.69 10.80
CA LEU A 268 22.84 -1.24 10.98
C LEU A 268 22.72 -2.65 10.40
N ILE A 269 23.24 -2.89 9.20
CA ILE A 269 23.21 -4.23 8.58
C ILE A 269 23.96 -5.24 9.45
N ALA A 270 25.12 -4.89 9.97
CA ALA A 270 25.90 -5.75 10.87
C ALA A 270 25.23 -5.94 12.24
N ASP A 271 24.45 -4.96 12.70
CA ASP A 271 23.71 -4.95 13.96
C ASP A 271 22.32 -5.61 13.87
N ALA A 272 21.87 -6.05 12.71
CA ALA A 272 20.49 -6.50 12.47
C ALA A 272 19.96 -7.54 13.47
N ARG A 273 20.86 -8.37 14.04
CA ARG A 273 20.51 -9.38 15.05
C ARG A 273 20.62 -8.88 16.49
N ARG A 274 21.42 -7.83 16.75
CA ARG A 274 21.72 -7.32 18.09
C ARG A 274 20.78 -6.22 18.52
N HIS A 275 20.30 -5.39 17.55
CA HIS A 275 19.37 -4.29 17.78
C HIS A 275 19.88 -3.21 18.76
N THR A 276 21.17 -2.90 18.71
CA THR A 276 21.80 -1.94 19.63
C THR A 276 21.70 -0.49 19.15
N LEU A 277 21.44 -0.27 17.84
CA LEU A 277 21.50 1.06 17.20
C LEU A 277 20.16 1.78 17.09
N ARG A 278 19.14 1.38 17.86
CA ARG A 278 17.78 1.96 17.78
C ARG A 278 17.75 3.48 17.99
N ALA A 279 18.34 3.97 19.05
CA ALA A 279 18.31 5.40 19.39
C ALA A 279 19.00 6.26 18.31
N GLU A 280 20.09 5.75 17.72
CA GLU A 280 20.77 6.47 16.65
C GLU A 280 19.94 6.47 15.34
N LEU A 281 19.31 5.34 14.99
CA LEU A 281 18.40 5.27 13.84
C LEU A 281 17.25 6.29 13.99
N GLU A 282 16.59 6.29 15.15
CA GLU A 282 15.49 7.22 15.45
C GLU A 282 15.96 8.68 15.38
N SER A 283 17.14 9.00 15.94
CA SER A 283 17.72 10.35 15.88
C SER A 283 18.01 10.80 14.43
N ARG A 284 18.48 9.89 13.58
CA ARG A 284 18.73 10.21 12.17
C ARG A 284 17.44 10.43 11.39
N LEU A 285 16.44 9.59 11.61
CA LEU A 285 15.13 9.70 10.97
C LEU A 285 14.36 10.95 11.40
N ALA A 286 14.52 11.40 12.65
CA ALA A 286 13.89 12.62 13.17
C ALA A 286 14.29 13.88 12.39
N ARG A 287 15.40 13.88 11.65
CA ARG A 287 15.82 15.02 10.80
C ARG A 287 14.96 15.18 9.55
N TYR A 288 14.15 14.18 9.23
CA TYR A 288 13.25 14.15 8.07
C TYR A 288 11.77 14.34 8.44
N GLY A 289 11.47 14.50 9.75
CA GLY A 289 10.12 14.65 10.32
C GLY A 289 9.49 16.03 10.09
#